data_2dcb934cf5c02c5fcb2d34b0d4b175aa
#
_entry.id   2dcb934cf5c02c5fcb2d34b0d4b175aa
#
_cell.length_a   1.000
_cell.length_b   1.000
_cell.length_c   1.000
_cell.angle_alpha   90.00
_cell.angle_beta   90.00
_cell.angle_gamma   90.00
#
_symmetry.space_group_name_H-M   'P 1'
#
loop_
_entity.id
_entity.type
_entity.pdbx_description
1 polymer ?
#
loop_
_entity_poly.entity_id
_entity_poly.type
_entity_poly.pdbx_seq_one_letter_code
_entity_poly.pdbx_strand_id
1 'polypeptide(L)'
;MDNPTLLLQRQRMLLEIEYNHEKEEFRKQTETMGVERKVRRGDAWFPVSIGRSYYNSLNQMVVEVMRQPGSDIEHNFEAGRPVCFFTIKNDMGTAGTKATKGGSKLQYLSFTATVSYAEQDRMVVALPDSGRIVDLQRQDALGVQLFFDETSYRLMFEALDRVIRARSGRLADLRDIFYTKAPASRYTFDAMRFPWLNASQEKAVNEVLWAKDVAVVHGPPGTGKTTTLVEAIFETLRRESQVLVCAQSNMAVDWISEKLVDRGINVLRIGNPTRVNDKMLSFTYERRFEAHPDYPQLWSIRKAIRELRQQRKHADSWHQKMDRLKSRATELELRIRSSLFGEARVIASTLTGAANRVLEGEKYSTLFIDEAAQALEAACWIAIRKAGRVILAGDHCQLPPTVKSIMALKGGLGKTLMERIVENKPETVTLLKMQYRMNEQIMKFSSEWFYHGMVESAPTVSHRGILDYDTPMMWIDTAECDGKEEFVGENFGRINRAEAEMTLQTLQQYLEKIGKQRILEESIDVGIISPYRAQVQLLRKELRKREFFRPYRHLLTVNTVDGFQGQERDIILISLVRSNDGGDIGFLRDLRRMNVAITRARMKLIILGSSETMTSHPFYKKLYEYVEQLKVES
;
A
#
# COMPACT_ATOMS: atom_id res chain seq x y z
N MET A 1 27.72 -5.48 -23.00
CA MET A 1 27.33 -4.60 -21.87
C MET A 1 25.94 -4.06 -22.17
N ASP A 2 25.00 -4.38 -21.33
CA ASP A 2 23.63 -3.88 -21.52
C ASP A 2 23.61 -2.36 -21.35
N ASN A 3 23.13 -1.67 -22.37
CA ASN A 3 23.01 -0.22 -22.32
C ASN A 3 21.89 0.19 -21.36
N PRO A 4 22.18 0.91 -20.26
CA PRO A 4 21.16 1.34 -19.28
C PRO A 4 19.96 2.02 -19.92
N THR A 5 20.19 2.83 -20.94
CA THR A 5 19.13 3.56 -21.66
C THR A 5 18.18 2.61 -22.40
N LEU A 6 18.71 1.55 -23.05
CA LEU A 6 17.88 0.55 -23.73
C LEU A 6 17.03 -0.26 -22.74
N LEU A 7 17.59 -0.62 -21.61
CA LEU A 7 16.86 -1.35 -20.57
C LEU A 7 15.72 -0.50 -19.97
N LEU A 8 15.95 0.80 -19.76
CA LEU A 8 14.91 1.73 -19.32
C LEU A 8 13.85 1.98 -20.39
N GLN A 9 14.24 2.07 -21.67
CA GLN A 9 13.28 2.14 -22.78
C GLN A 9 12.39 0.90 -22.83
N ARG A 10 12.95 -0.27 -22.57
CA ARG A 10 12.17 -1.51 -22.44
C ARG A 10 11.19 -1.43 -21.28
N GLN A 11 11.63 -0.96 -20.10
CA GLN A 11 10.73 -0.75 -18.94
C GLN A 11 9.59 0.23 -19.28
N ARG A 12 9.89 1.31 -20.00
CA ARG A 12 8.88 2.27 -20.44
C ARG A 12 7.85 1.63 -21.37
N MET A 13 8.29 0.82 -22.30
CA MET A 13 7.40 0.08 -23.22
C MET A 13 6.51 -0.92 -22.46
N LEU A 14 7.07 -1.64 -21.49
CA LEU A 14 6.30 -2.57 -20.65
C LEU A 14 5.27 -1.82 -19.78
N LEU A 15 5.62 -0.65 -19.27
CA LEU A 15 4.71 0.21 -18.54
C LEU A 15 3.56 0.71 -19.43
N GLU A 16 3.83 0.99 -20.70
CA GLU A 16 2.80 1.38 -21.67
C GLU A 16 1.82 0.23 -21.96
N ILE A 17 2.33 -1.00 -22.04
CA ILE A 17 1.49 -2.20 -22.16
C ILE A 17 0.57 -2.34 -20.95
N GLU A 18 1.09 -2.17 -19.73
CA GLU A 18 0.31 -2.21 -18.49
C GLU A 18 -0.73 -1.10 -18.45
N TYR A 19 -0.33 0.13 -18.78
CA TYR A 19 -1.24 1.27 -18.84
C TYR A 19 -2.42 1.03 -19.79
N ASN A 20 -2.13 0.57 -21.02
CA ASN A 20 -3.17 0.30 -22.00
C ASN A 20 -4.08 -0.85 -21.56
N HIS A 21 -3.52 -1.88 -20.95
CA HIS A 21 -4.29 -3.01 -20.40
C HIS A 21 -5.23 -2.55 -19.29
N GLU A 22 -4.74 -1.82 -18.30
CA GLU A 22 -5.56 -1.31 -17.20
C GLU A 22 -6.63 -0.33 -17.68
N LYS A 23 -6.30 0.53 -18.62
CA LYS A 23 -7.26 1.48 -19.19
C LYS A 23 -8.39 0.77 -19.95
N GLU A 24 -8.06 -0.25 -20.72
CA GLU A 24 -9.03 -1.08 -21.45
C GLU A 24 -9.92 -1.89 -20.50
N GLU A 25 -9.33 -2.52 -19.46
CA GLU A 25 -10.07 -3.24 -18.43
C GLU A 25 -11.02 -2.31 -17.66
N PHE A 26 -10.54 -1.13 -17.29
CA PHE A 26 -11.37 -0.13 -16.62
C PHE A 26 -12.54 0.30 -17.53
N ARG A 27 -12.27 0.55 -18.82
CA ARG A 27 -13.29 0.92 -19.79
C ARG A 27 -14.36 -0.17 -19.93
N LYS A 28 -13.96 -1.42 -20.10
CA LYS A 28 -14.89 -2.56 -20.15
C LYS A 28 -15.73 -2.64 -18.88
N GLN A 29 -15.12 -2.54 -17.69
CA GLN A 29 -15.83 -2.59 -16.42
C GLN A 29 -16.80 -1.41 -16.25
N THR A 30 -16.45 -0.22 -16.72
CA THR A 30 -17.30 0.96 -16.66
C THR A 30 -18.50 0.87 -17.61
N GLU A 31 -18.30 0.33 -18.81
CA GLU A 31 -19.34 0.20 -19.82
C GLU A 31 -20.31 -0.98 -19.58
N THR A 32 -19.82 -2.09 -19.02
CA THR A 32 -20.57 -3.36 -18.94
C THR A 32 -21.08 -3.69 -17.54
N MET A 33 -20.46 -3.18 -16.48
CA MET A 33 -20.77 -3.54 -15.11
C MET A 33 -21.89 -2.67 -14.53
N GLY A 34 -22.97 -3.28 -14.06
CA GLY A 34 -24.07 -2.59 -13.35
C GLY A 34 -23.63 -1.97 -12.01
N VAL A 35 -24.36 -0.93 -11.57
CA VAL A 35 -24.05 -0.15 -10.34
C VAL A 35 -23.98 -1.05 -9.11
N GLU A 36 -24.96 -1.95 -8.92
CA GLU A 36 -25.01 -2.83 -7.75
C GLU A 36 -23.73 -3.70 -7.62
N ARG A 37 -23.21 -4.17 -8.74
CA ARG A 37 -22.00 -4.98 -8.75
C ARG A 37 -20.76 -4.18 -8.40
N LYS A 38 -20.67 -2.91 -8.88
CA LYS A 38 -19.59 -1.97 -8.51
C LYS A 38 -19.62 -1.66 -7.02
N VAL A 39 -20.81 -1.44 -6.46
CA VAL A 39 -20.99 -1.19 -5.03
C VAL A 39 -20.57 -2.40 -4.20
N ARG A 40 -20.98 -3.62 -4.58
CA ARG A 40 -20.57 -4.86 -3.89
C ARG A 40 -19.07 -5.10 -3.91
N ARG A 41 -18.39 -4.64 -4.96
CA ARG A 41 -16.92 -4.72 -5.06
C ARG A 41 -16.20 -3.64 -4.23
N GLY A 42 -16.91 -2.63 -3.75
CA GLY A 42 -16.33 -1.50 -3.06
C GLY A 42 -15.75 -0.42 -3.99
N ASP A 43 -15.98 -0.50 -5.30
CA ASP A 43 -15.46 0.44 -6.30
C ASP A 43 -16.38 1.64 -6.53
N ALA A 44 -17.60 1.59 -5.99
CA ALA A 44 -18.58 2.66 -6.07
C ALA A 44 -19.42 2.77 -4.81
N TRP A 45 -19.92 3.97 -4.55
CA TRP A 45 -21.00 4.24 -3.59
C TRP A 45 -22.23 4.75 -4.33
N PHE A 46 -23.38 4.16 -4.04
CA PHE A 46 -24.67 4.59 -4.57
C PHE A 46 -25.81 4.11 -3.66
N PRO A 47 -26.79 4.96 -3.30
CA PRO A 47 -26.77 6.42 -3.48
C PRO A 47 -25.79 7.09 -2.50
N VAL A 48 -25.36 8.31 -2.84
CA VAL A 48 -24.58 9.17 -1.94
C VAL A 48 -25.28 10.49 -1.70
N SER A 49 -25.01 11.07 -0.52
CA SER A 49 -25.41 12.42 -0.18
C SER A 49 -24.18 13.34 -0.14
N ILE A 50 -24.40 14.59 -0.52
CA ILE A 50 -23.39 15.64 -0.48
C ILE A 50 -23.52 16.40 0.83
N GLY A 51 -22.44 16.42 1.61
CA GLY A 51 -22.36 17.15 2.87
C GLY A 51 -21.80 18.56 2.71
N ARG A 52 -20.97 18.97 3.66
CA ARG A 52 -20.36 20.29 3.66
C ARG A 52 -19.38 20.48 2.52
N SER A 53 -19.34 21.68 1.98
CA SER A 53 -18.34 22.13 1.02
C SER A 53 -17.54 23.31 1.59
N TYR A 54 -16.22 23.26 1.43
CA TYR A 54 -15.34 24.29 1.96
C TYR A 54 -14.04 24.36 1.15
N TYR A 55 -13.28 25.43 1.36
CA TYR A 55 -11.92 25.51 0.81
C TYR A 55 -10.92 24.96 1.83
N ASN A 56 -10.09 24.01 1.40
CA ASN A 56 -9.02 23.50 2.23
C ASN A 56 -7.84 24.50 2.31
N SER A 57 -6.81 24.17 3.10
CA SER A 57 -5.61 25.00 3.28
C SER A 57 -4.84 25.25 1.98
N LEU A 58 -4.95 24.37 1.01
CA LEU A 58 -4.37 24.51 -0.34
C LEU A 58 -5.24 25.34 -1.28
N ASN A 59 -6.30 25.98 -0.76
CA ASN A 59 -7.26 26.77 -1.53
C ASN A 59 -8.00 25.97 -2.62
N GLN A 60 -8.17 24.67 -2.40
CA GLN A 60 -8.96 23.80 -3.26
C GLN A 60 -10.35 23.65 -2.68
N MET A 61 -11.37 23.66 -3.55
CA MET A 61 -12.73 23.35 -3.14
C MET A 61 -12.85 21.87 -2.86
N VAL A 62 -13.30 21.52 -1.67
CA VAL A 62 -13.57 20.15 -1.27
C VAL A 62 -15.00 19.97 -0.83
N VAL A 63 -15.52 18.77 -0.97
CA VAL A 63 -16.88 18.40 -0.62
C VAL A 63 -16.91 17.07 0.12
N GLU A 64 -17.76 16.98 1.14
CA GLU A 64 -18.03 15.73 1.84
C GLU A 64 -19.03 14.89 1.04
N VAL A 65 -18.70 13.62 0.84
CA VAL A 65 -19.55 12.63 0.19
C VAL A 65 -19.83 11.52 1.19
N MET A 66 -21.08 11.22 1.43
CA MET A 66 -21.51 10.24 2.43
C MET A 66 -22.37 9.16 1.78
N ARG A 67 -22.17 7.90 2.18
CA ARG A 67 -23.10 6.79 1.90
C ARG A 67 -23.96 6.50 3.11
N GLN A 68 -24.97 5.65 2.96
CA GLN A 68 -25.80 5.22 4.10
C GLN A 68 -24.94 4.56 5.18
N PRO A 69 -25.09 4.97 6.45
CA PRO A 69 -24.35 4.39 7.57
C PRO A 69 -24.63 2.90 7.75
N GLY A 70 -23.63 2.15 8.21
CA GLY A 70 -23.77 0.73 8.52
C GLY A 70 -23.68 -0.22 7.33
N SER A 71 -23.15 0.24 6.20
CA SER A 71 -22.80 -0.64 5.10
C SER A 71 -21.64 -1.55 5.51
N ASP A 72 -21.86 -2.86 5.51
CA ASP A 72 -20.82 -3.87 5.76
C ASP A 72 -19.84 -4.07 4.59
N ILE A 73 -20.02 -3.30 3.52
CA ILE A 73 -19.19 -3.41 2.32
C ILE A 73 -17.94 -2.57 2.49
N GLU A 74 -16.79 -3.22 2.53
CA GLU A 74 -15.49 -2.55 2.44
C GLU A 74 -15.37 -1.82 1.10
N HIS A 75 -14.78 -0.64 1.11
CA HIS A 75 -14.55 0.15 -0.09
C HIS A 75 -13.07 0.26 -0.45
N ASN A 76 -12.81 0.55 -1.72
CA ASN A 76 -11.47 0.70 -2.28
C ASN A 76 -11.07 2.17 -2.48
N PHE A 77 -11.82 3.12 -1.89
CA PHE A 77 -11.47 4.54 -1.95
C PHE A 77 -10.32 4.85 -0.99
N GLU A 78 -9.27 5.43 -1.54
CA GLU A 78 -8.07 5.83 -0.82
C GLU A 78 -7.68 7.27 -1.18
N ALA A 79 -6.98 7.95 -0.28
CA ALA A 79 -6.47 9.29 -0.54
C ALA A 79 -5.57 9.33 -1.79
N GLY A 80 -5.77 10.33 -2.63
CA GLY A 80 -5.08 10.49 -3.90
C GLY A 80 -5.71 9.78 -5.09
N ARG A 81 -6.69 8.89 -4.87
CA ARG A 81 -7.36 8.18 -5.97
C ARG A 81 -8.34 9.10 -6.71
N PRO A 82 -8.35 9.06 -8.05
CA PRO A 82 -9.34 9.79 -8.82
C PRO A 82 -10.71 9.10 -8.74
N VAL A 83 -11.76 9.92 -8.72
CA VAL A 83 -13.15 9.49 -8.71
C VAL A 83 -13.96 10.26 -9.74
N CYS A 84 -15.02 9.64 -10.24
CA CYS A 84 -16.04 10.32 -11.05
C CYS A 84 -17.42 10.12 -10.45
N PHE A 85 -18.28 11.11 -10.68
CA PHE A 85 -19.67 11.07 -10.25
C PHE A 85 -20.57 10.62 -11.40
N PHE A 86 -21.64 9.94 -11.05
CA PHE A 86 -22.64 9.47 -12.02
C PHE A 86 -24.05 9.60 -11.47
N THR A 87 -25.02 9.64 -12.37
CA THR A 87 -26.45 9.62 -12.07
C THR A 87 -27.12 8.48 -12.83
N ILE A 88 -28.26 8.03 -12.33
CA ILE A 88 -29.08 7.03 -13.00
C ILE A 88 -30.29 7.75 -13.58
N LYS A 89 -30.38 7.81 -14.93
CA LYS A 89 -31.60 8.26 -15.61
C LYS A 89 -32.51 7.06 -15.89
N ASN A 90 -33.70 7.08 -15.32
CA ASN A 90 -34.77 6.20 -15.76
C ASN A 90 -35.27 6.73 -17.10
N ASP A 91 -35.14 5.98 -18.17
CA ASP A 91 -35.86 6.28 -19.41
C ASP A 91 -37.38 6.11 -19.12
N MET A 92 -38.03 7.21 -18.81
CA MET A 92 -39.47 7.27 -18.91
C MET A 92 -39.79 7.22 -20.41
N GLY A 93 -40.01 6.01 -20.90
CA GLY A 93 -40.41 5.77 -22.27
C GLY A 93 -41.63 6.65 -22.62
N THR A 94 -41.52 7.45 -23.65
CA THR A 94 -42.63 8.06 -24.35
C THR A 94 -43.66 6.94 -24.65
N ALA A 95 -44.86 7.14 -24.13
CA ALA A 95 -45.98 6.23 -24.31
C ALA A 95 -46.18 5.89 -25.80
N GLY A 96 -45.95 4.63 -26.17
CA GLY A 96 -46.34 4.20 -27.51
C GLY A 96 -45.59 3.05 -28.19
N THR A 97 -44.77 2.26 -27.53
CA THR A 97 -44.27 1.01 -28.14
C THR A 97 -43.87 -0.02 -27.06
N LYS A 98 -44.18 -1.28 -27.32
CA LYS A 98 -44.08 -2.47 -26.46
C LYS A 98 -42.82 -2.49 -25.59
N ALA A 99 -43.04 -2.70 -24.28
CA ALA A 99 -42.05 -2.86 -23.23
C ALA A 99 -40.91 -3.85 -23.58
N THR A 100 -39.78 -3.34 -23.99
CA THR A 100 -38.50 -3.98 -23.79
C THR A 100 -37.94 -3.48 -22.44
N LYS A 101 -37.50 -4.37 -21.58
CA LYS A 101 -36.99 -4.11 -20.22
C LYS A 101 -36.14 -2.83 -20.20
N GLY A 102 -36.64 -1.76 -19.54
CA GLY A 102 -35.98 -0.48 -19.42
C GLY A 102 -34.62 -0.63 -18.69
N GLY A 103 -33.54 -0.52 -19.42
CA GLY A 103 -32.21 -0.42 -18.85
C GLY A 103 -32.01 0.99 -18.30
N SER A 104 -31.80 1.12 -17.01
CA SER A 104 -31.36 2.38 -16.40
C SER A 104 -30.00 2.76 -16.97
N LYS A 105 -29.91 3.89 -17.70
CA LYS A 105 -28.68 4.35 -18.32
C LYS A 105 -27.88 5.22 -17.34
N LEU A 106 -26.65 4.77 -17.05
CA LEU A 106 -25.66 5.56 -16.28
C LEU A 106 -25.23 6.78 -17.07
N GLN A 107 -25.29 7.95 -16.45
CA GLN A 107 -24.74 9.19 -17.00
C GLN A 107 -23.65 9.71 -16.08
N TYR A 108 -22.42 9.79 -16.60
CA TYR A 108 -21.29 10.36 -15.88
C TYR A 108 -21.29 11.88 -15.98
N LEU A 109 -20.90 12.54 -14.88
CA LEU A 109 -20.62 13.97 -14.89
C LEU A 109 -19.29 14.23 -15.62
N SER A 110 -19.15 15.41 -16.23
CA SER A 110 -18.05 15.77 -17.14
C SER A 110 -16.74 16.11 -16.45
N PHE A 111 -16.59 15.81 -15.17
CA PHE A 111 -15.37 16.11 -14.41
C PHE A 111 -14.97 14.94 -13.53
N THR A 112 -13.68 14.90 -13.19
CA THR A 112 -13.12 13.99 -12.19
C THR A 112 -12.74 14.78 -10.94
N ALA A 113 -12.81 14.11 -9.79
CA ALA A 113 -12.38 14.65 -8.51
C ALA A 113 -11.32 13.73 -7.90
N THR A 114 -10.63 14.17 -6.88
CA THR A 114 -9.61 13.37 -6.19
C THR A 114 -10.01 13.16 -4.75
N VAL A 115 -9.93 11.93 -4.27
CA VAL A 115 -10.18 11.62 -2.86
C VAL A 115 -9.08 12.27 -2.02
N SER A 116 -9.47 13.19 -1.14
CA SER A 116 -8.56 13.79 -0.17
C SER A 116 -8.45 12.92 1.07
N TYR A 117 -9.57 12.30 1.45
CA TYR A 117 -9.68 11.50 2.67
C TYR A 117 -10.88 10.56 2.55
N ALA A 118 -10.79 9.34 3.09
CA ALA A 118 -11.88 8.38 3.11
C ALA A 118 -11.95 7.65 4.46
N GLU A 119 -13.13 7.62 5.02
CA GLU A 119 -13.53 6.81 6.17
C GLU A 119 -14.51 5.72 5.73
N GLN A 120 -15.03 4.96 6.69
CA GLN A 120 -15.94 3.86 6.40
C GLN A 120 -17.19 4.27 5.61
N ASP A 121 -17.86 5.38 5.99
CA ASP A 121 -19.12 5.85 5.36
C ASP A 121 -19.06 7.30 4.87
N ARG A 122 -17.91 7.95 4.98
CA ARG A 122 -17.67 9.34 4.60
C ARG A 122 -16.36 9.49 3.86
N MET A 123 -16.35 10.25 2.78
CA MET A 123 -15.12 10.71 2.15
C MET A 123 -15.16 12.21 1.87
N VAL A 124 -14.00 12.81 1.74
CA VAL A 124 -13.79 14.17 1.29
C VAL A 124 -13.11 14.13 -0.06
N VAL A 125 -13.67 14.80 -1.05
CA VAL A 125 -13.12 14.85 -2.40
C VAL A 125 -12.80 16.29 -2.79
N ALA A 126 -11.64 16.48 -3.43
CA ALA A 126 -11.24 17.76 -4.00
C ALA A 126 -11.82 17.88 -5.41
N LEU A 127 -12.57 18.98 -5.64
CA LEU A 127 -13.16 19.29 -6.93
C LEU A 127 -12.18 20.09 -7.80
N PRO A 128 -12.25 19.97 -9.13
CA PRO A 128 -11.38 20.73 -10.03
C PRO A 128 -11.66 22.23 -9.97
N ASP A 129 -12.91 22.63 -9.73
CA ASP A 129 -13.32 24.02 -9.54
C ASP A 129 -14.59 24.12 -8.66
N SER A 130 -14.85 25.31 -8.13
CA SER A 130 -15.98 25.55 -7.23
C SER A 130 -17.36 25.49 -7.91
N GLY A 131 -17.42 25.67 -9.23
CA GLY A 131 -18.68 25.60 -9.98
C GLY A 131 -19.29 24.21 -10.00
N ARG A 132 -18.47 23.18 -9.81
CA ARG A 132 -18.89 21.77 -9.83
C ARG A 132 -19.77 21.35 -8.65
N ILE A 133 -19.79 22.12 -7.57
CA ILE A 133 -20.70 21.86 -6.43
C ILE A 133 -22.16 21.94 -6.89
N VAL A 134 -22.48 22.93 -7.70
CA VAL A 134 -23.85 23.13 -8.23
C VAL A 134 -24.27 21.93 -9.09
N ASP A 135 -23.34 21.37 -9.86
CA ASP A 135 -23.60 20.18 -10.67
C ASP A 135 -23.92 18.96 -9.78
N LEU A 136 -23.23 18.81 -8.65
CA LEU A 136 -23.49 17.73 -7.68
C LEU A 136 -24.81 17.90 -6.94
N GLN A 137 -25.13 19.12 -6.51
CA GLN A 137 -26.33 19.41 -5.71
C GLN A 137 -27.65 19.32 -6.50
N ARG A 138 -27.58 19.40 -7.83
CA ARG A 138 -28.75 19.32 -8.72
C ARG A 138 -29.20 17.89 -9.04
N GLN A 139 -28.50 16.88 -8.57
CA GLN A 139 -28.76 15.48 -8.91
C GLN A 139 -29.61 14.80 -7.82
N ASP A 140 -30.75 14.20 -8.20
CA ASP A 140 -31.63 13.50 -7.27
C ASP A 140 -31.09 12.11 -6.84
N ALA A 141 -30.34 11.45 -7.70
CA ALA A 141 -29.73 10.15 -7.44
C ALA A 141 -28.28 10.16 -7.89
N LEU A 142 -27.39 10.54 -6.97
CA LEU A 142 -25.96 10.67 -7.21
C LEU A 142 -25.21 9.41 -6.75
N GLY A 143 -24.26 8.97 -7.54
CA GLY A 143 -23.26 7.97 -7.17
C GLY A 143 -21.85 8.48 -7.43
N VAL A 144 -20.89 7.85 -6.80
CA VAL A 144 -19.47 8.10 -7.00
C VAL A 144 -18.75 6.77 -7.20
N GLN A 145 -17.80 6.72 -8.12
CA GLN A 145 -16.99 5.54 -8.36
C GLN A 145 -15.53 5.90 -8.58
N LEU A 146 -14.66 4.92 -8.31
CA LEU A 146 -13.25 5.04 -8.68
C LEU A 146 -13.11 5.28 -10.17
N PHE A 147 -12.15 6.13 -10.51
CA PHE A 147 -11.79 6.42 -11.89
C PHE A 147 -10.38 5.90 -12.18
N PHE A 148 -10.04 5.79 -13.46
CA PHE A 148 -8.73 5.33 -13.88
C PHE A 148 -7.65 6.35 -13.49
N ASP A 149 -6.57 5.89 -12.83
CA ASP A 149 -5.49 6.76 -12.37
C ASP A 149 -4.48 7.03 -13.49
N GLU A 150 -4.82 7.92 -14.40
CA GLU A 150 -3.88 8.38 -15.44
C GLU A 150 -2.73 9.22 -14.87
N THR A 151 -2.93 9.86 -13.72
CA THR A 151 -1.93 10.76 -13.14
C THR A 151 -0.69 10.01 -12.69
N SER A 152 -0.84 8.90 -11.98
CA SER A 152 0.30 8.08 -11.57
C SER A 152 1.09 7.56 -12.76
N TYR A 153 0.41 7.08 -13.80
CA TYR A 153 1.07 6.65 -15.03
C TYR A 153 1.82 7.77 -15.74
N ARG A 154 1.19 8.95 -15.88
CA ARG A 154 1.84 10.12 -16.46
C ARG A 154 3.12 10.49 -15.70
N LEU A 155 3.08 10.50 -14.38
CA LEU A 155 4.25 10.80 -13.55
C LEU A 155 5.36 9.75 -13.72
N MET A 156 5.01 8.48 -13.82
CA MET A 156 5.96 7.40 -14.08
C MET A 156 6.59 7.51 -15.47
N PHE A 157 5.81 7.78 -16.52
CA PHE A 157 6.34 8.01 -17.87
C PHE A 157 7.27 9.23 -17.92
N GLU A 158 6.87 10.33 -17.30
CA GLU A 158 7.70 11.54 -17.23
C GLU A 158 9.02 11.28 -16.51
N ALA A 159 8.99 10.51 -15.41
CA ALA A 159 10.20 10.15 -14.68
C ALA A 159 11.13 9.27 -15.52
N LEU A 160 10.60 8.24 -16.20
CA LEU A 160 11.38 7.40 -17.10
C LEU A 160 11.97 8.21 -18.28
N ASP A 161 11.18 9.06 -18.89
CA ASP A 161 11.66 9.89 -20.00
C ASP A 161 12.80 10.82 -19.57
N ARG A 162 12.74 11.39 -18.36
CA ARG A 162 13.81 12.23 -17.83
C ARG A 162 15.08 11.43 -17.55
N VAL A 163 14.98 10.25 -16.95
CA VAL A 163 16.17 9.44 -16.65
C VAL A 163 16.80 8.85 -17.92
N ILE A 164 15.98 8.51 -18.93
CA ILE A 164 16.46 8.03 -20.24
C ILE A 164 17.23 9.13 -20.97
N ARG A 165 16.71 10.36 -20.95
CA ARG A 165 17.31 11.52 -21.65
C ARG A 165 18.49 12.15 -20.90
N ALA A 166 18.68 11.83 -19.62
CA ALA A 166 19.78 12.40 -18.83
C ALA A 166 21.14 12.01 -19.42
N ARG A 167 21.93 12.99 -19.86
CA ARG A 167 23.26 12.78 -20.44
C ARG A 167 24.39 13.02 -19.42
N SER A 168 24.12 13.81 -18.39
CA SER A 168 25.07 14.18 -17.36
C SER A 168 24.36 14.54 -16.07
N GLY A 169 25.13 14.69 -14.99
CA GLY A 169 24.63 15.03 -13.67
C GLY A 169 24.19 13.81 -12.86
N ARG A 170 23.82 14.06 -11.62
CA ARG A 170 23.61 12.99 -10.63
C ARG A 170 22.55 11.95 -11.04
N LEU A 171 21.51 12.36 -11.71
CA LEU A 171 20.47 11.43 -12.21
C LEU A 171 21.04 10.43 -13.22
N ALA A 172 21.88 10.89 -14.15
CA ALA A 172 22.56 10.03 -15.11
C ALA A 172 23.56 9.08 -14.40
N ASP A 173 24.31 9.60 -13.42
CA ASP A 173 25.27 8.80 -12.65
C ASP A 173 24.55 7.69 -11.89
N LEU A 174 23.45 7.98 -11.18
CA LEU A 174 22.67 6.99 -10.45
C LEU A 174 22.07 5.94 -11.39
N ARG A 175 21.53 6.35 -12.55
CA ARG A 175 21.07 5.40 -13.59
C ARG A 175 22.17 4.43 -13.97
N ASP A 176 23.34 4.95 -14.33
CA ASP A 176 24.44 4.13 -14.82
C ASP A 176 25.00 3.22 -13.71
N ILE A 177 25.07 3.68 -12.46
CA ILE A 177 25.43 2.87 -11.31
C ILE A 177 24.44 1.72 -11.12
N PHE A 178 23.14 1.98 -11.13
CA PHE A 178 22.13 0.96 -10.86
C PHE A 178 22.03 -0.10 -11.95
N TYR A 179 22.31 0.26 -13.19
CA TYR A 179 22.17 -0.60 -14.37
C TYR A 179 23.46 -1.31 -14.82
N THR A 180 24.58 -1.00 -14.22
CA THR A 180 25.87 -1.62 -14.56
C THR A 180 26.46 -2.34 -13.36
N LYS A 181 27.53 -3.12 -13.59
CA LYS A 181 28.29 -3.77 -12.53
C LYS A 181 29.45 -2.92 -11.99
N ALA A 182 29.56 -1.66 -12.40
CA ALA A 182 30.53 -0.74 -11.83
C ALA A 182 30.28 -0.58 -10.32
N PRO A 183 31.32 -0.63 -9.47
CA PRO A 183 31.13 -0.59 -8.02
C PRO A 183 30.52 0.74 -7.56
N ALA A 184 29.64 0.68 -6.57
CA ALA A 184 29.11 1.87 -5.92
C ALA A 184 30.18 2.52 -5.03
N SER A 185 30.18 3.84 -4.97
CA SER A 185 31.15 4.60 -4.16
C SER A 185 30.76 4.60 -2.68
N ARG A 186 31.77 4.69 -1.80
CA ARG A 186 31.61 4.68 -0.35
C ARG A 186 32.46 5.76 0.31
N TYR A 187 31.98 6.25 1.46
CA TYR A 187 32.80 7.01 2.41
C TYR A 187 33.67 6.04 3.23
N THR A 188 34.78 6.56 3.74
CA THR A 188 35.69 5.82 4.63
C THR A 188 35.78 6.54 5.97
N PHE A 189 35.16 5.96 6.98
CA PHE A 189 35.27 6.37 8.38
C PHE A 189 34.99 5.17 9.29
N ASP A 190 35.32 5.27 10.56
CA ASP A 190 35.17 4.17 11.51
C ASP A 190 33.71 3.82 11.74
N ALA A 191 33.44 2.54 11.94
CA ALA A 191 32.11 2.04 12.24
C ALA A 191 31.61 2.57 13.58
N MET A 192 30.35 3.02 13.59
CA MET A 192 29.67 3.43 14.80
C MET A 192 29.07 2.25 15.55
N ARG A 193 29.01 2.35 16.87
CA ARG A 193 28.40 1.34 17.74
C ARG A 193 27.03 1.78 18.20
N PHE A 194 26.08 0.84 18.15
CA PHE A 194 24.71 1.02 18.56
C PHE A 194 24.31 -0.12 19.52
N PRO A 195 24.54 0.02 20.84
CA PRO A 195 24.32 -1.07 21.81
C PRO A 195 22.90 -1.63 21.86
N TRP A 196 21.91 -0.84 21.40
CA TRP A 196 20.49 -1.23 21.35
C TRP A 196 20.10 -1.96 20.06
N LEU A 197 21.01 -2.09 19.10
CA LEU A 197 20.80 -2.83 17.87
C LEU A 197 21.54 -4.16 17.92
N ASN A 198 21.03 -5.19 17.23
CA ASN A 198 21.78 -6.41 17.02
C ASN A 198 22.87 -6.21 15.96
N ALA A 199 23.76 -7.20 15.82
CA ALA A 199 24.93 -7.08 14.94
C ALA A 199 24.58 -6.81 13.48
N SER A 200 23.53 -7.44 12.92
CA SER A 200 23.12 -7.21 11.53
C SER A 200 22.44 -5.87 11.34
N GLN A 201 21.68 -5.40 12.31
CA GLN A 201 21.07 -4.06 12.30
C GLN A 201 22.15 -2.97 12.41
N GLU A 202 23.10 -3.12 13.34
CA GLU A 202 24.24 -2.20 13.48
C GLU A 202 25.04 -2.12 12.17
N LYS A 203 25.32 -3.26 11.55
CA LYS A 203 25.98 -3.30 10.26
C LYS A 203 25.18 -2.57 9.18
N ALA A 204 23.87 -2.79 9.10
CA ALA A 204 23.02 -2.14 8.12
C ALA A 204 23.03 -0.61 8.28
N VAL A 205 22.95 -0.09 9.50
CA VAL A 205 23.06 1.35 9.75
C VAL A 205 24.40 1.90 9.29
N ASN A 206 25.50 1.25 9.63
CA ASN A 206 26.83 1.67 9.17
C ASN A 206 26.96 1.65 7.65
N GLU A 207 26.46 0.61 6.97
CA GLU A 207 26.47 0.55 5.50
C GLU A 207 25.66 1.70 4.86
N VAL A 208 24.54 2.09 5.45
CA VAL A 208 23.77 3.28 5.02
C VAL A 208 24.60 4.55 5.17
N LEU A 209 25.30 4.72 6.28
CA LEU A 209 26.13 5.91 6.54
C LEU A 209 27.33 5.99 5.59
N TRP A 210 27.93 4.86 5.24
CA TRP A 210 29.08 4.80 4.31
C TRP A 210 28.70 4.97 2.85
N ALA A 211 27.44 4.70 2.47
CA ALA A 211 27.02 4.77 1.08
C ALA A 211 27.08 6.19 0.52
N LYS A 212 27.75 6.37 -0.62
CA LYS A 212 27.68 7.60 -1.43
C LYS A 212 26.58 7.55 -2.48
N ASP A 213 26.32 6.37 -3.02
CA ASP A 213 25.40 6.17 -4.13
C ASP A 213 24.13 5.43 -3.70
N VAL A 214 24.30 4.25 -3.16
CA VAL A 214 23.20 3.36 -2.80
C VAL A 214 23.59 2.40 -1.68
N ALA A 215 22.62 2.10 -0.83
CA ALA A 215 22.64 0.96 0.08
C ALA A 215 21.27 0.30 0.13
N VAL A 216 21.25 -1.01 0.35
CA VAL A 216 20.03 -1.82 0.44
C VAL A 216 20.00 -2.51 1.80
N VAL A 217 18.95 -2.27 2.56
CA VAL A 217 18.62 -2.96 3.80
C VAL A 217 17.60 -4.05 3.46
N HIS A 218 18.08 -5.28 3.35
CA HIS A 218 17.21 -6.44 3.12
C HIS A 218 16.68 -6.94 4.46
N GLY A 219 15.42 -6.71 4.72
CA GLY A 219 14.75 -7.02 5.98
C GLY A 219 13.70 -8.11 5.84
N PRO A 220 14.05 -9.39 6.05
CA PRO A 220 13.08 -10.48 6.16
C PRO A 220 12.03 -10.20 7.23
N PRO A 221 10.90 -10.95 7.25
CA PRO A 221 9.82 -10.71 8.20
C PRO A 221 10.29 -10.77 9.65
N GLY A 222 9.88 -9.79 10.44
CA GLY A 222 10.17 -9.75 11.88
C GLY A 222 11.58 -9.37 12.28
N THR A 223 12.44 -8.97 11.34
CA THR A 223 13.85 -8.65 11.61
C THR A 223 14.11 -7.22 12.10
N GLY A 224 13.07 -6.41 12.31
CA GLY A 224 13.23 -5.04 12.76
C GLY A 224 13.70 -4.09 11.65
N LYS A 225 13.30 -4.32 10.41
CA LYS A 225 13.62 -3.45 9.26
C LYS A 225 13.27 -1.99 9.53
N THR A 226 12.06 -1.71 10.02
CA THR A 226 11.62 -0.34 10.31
C THR A 226 12.44 0.30 11.42
N THR A 227 12.73 -0.42 12.51
CA THR A 227 13.60 0.06 13.59
C THR A 227 14.98 0.41 13.07
N THR A 228 15.57 -0.46 12.26
CA THR A 228 16.89 -0.25 11.65
C THR A 228 16.89 0.97 10.74
N LEU A 229 15.85 1.11 9.91
CA LEU A 229 15.73 2.23 8.99
C LEU A 229 15.54 3.57 9.73
N VAL A 230 14.76 3.58 10.80
CA VAL A 230 14.56 4.76 11.66
C VAL A 230 15.89 5.21 12.29
N GLU A 231 16.69 4.27 12.80
CA GLU A 231 18.02 4.59 13.33
C GLU A 231 18.97 5.08 12.24
N ALA A 232 18.94 4.50 11.05
CA ALA A 232 19.73 4.98 9.92
C ALA A 232 19.35 6.41 9.51
N ILE A 233 18.05 6.72 9.50
CA ILE A 233 17.55 8.08 9.23
C ILE A 233 18.01 9.05 10.33
N PHE A 234 17.84 8.65 11.59
CA PHE A 234 18.28 9.48 12.75
C PHE A 234 19.77 9.83 12.66
N GLU A 235 20.63 8.85 12.41
CA GLU A 235 22.06 9.05 12.28
C GLU A 235 22.42 9.87 11.01
N THR A 236 21.70 9.68 9.90
CA THR A 236 21.87 10.50 8.70
C THR A 236 21.55 11.97 8.98
N LEU A 237 20.50 12.25 9.76
CA LEU A 237 20.10 13.60 10.15
C LEU A 237 21.09 14.30 11.10
N ARG A 238 22.01 13.58 11.70
CA ARG A 238 23.14 14.21 12.43
C ARG A 238 24.19 14.81 11.47
N ARG A 239 24.15 14.44 10.19
CA ARG A 239 25.09 14.90 9.14
C ARG A 239 24.41 15.74 8.08
N GLU A 240 23.11 15.58 7.91
CA GLU A 240 22.30 16.26 6.91
C GLU A 240 21.16 17.02 7.60
N SER A 241 20.78 18.17 7.03
CA SER A 241 19.69 18.99 7.60
C SER A 241 18.33 18.34 7.43
N GLN A 242 18.12 17.65 6.31
CA GLN A 242 16.82 17.14 5.91
C GLN A 242 16.98 15.95 4.97
N VAL A 243 16.09 14.96 5.07
CA VAL A 243 16.00 13.79 4.17
C VAL A 243 14.59 13.63 3.62
N LEU A 244 14.49 12.99 2.46
CA LEU A 244 13.23 12.55 1.86
C LEU A 244 13.02 11.06 2.19
N VAL A 245 11.84 10.71 2.69
CA VAL A 245 11.42 9.34 2.99
C VAL A 245 10.17 9.01 2.19
N CYS A 246 10.23 7.98 1.37
CA CYS A 246 9.13 7.56 0.51
C CYS A 246 8.79 6.07 0.69
N ALA A 247 7.57 5.73 0.35
CA ALA A 247 7.12 4.35 0.16
C ALA A 247 6.03 4.30 -0.92
N GLN A 248 5.70 3.10 -1.40
CA GLN A 248 4.67 2.92 -2.43
C GLN A 248 3.28 3.26 -1.92
N SER A 249 2.93 2.81 -0.71
CA SER A 249 1.60 3.01 -0.13
C SER A 249 1.57 4.10 0.94
N ASN A 250 0.42 4.76 1.10
CA ASN A 250 0.19 5.69 2.20
C ASN A 250 0.37 5.02 3.56
N MET A 251 -0.09 3.76 3.70
CA MET A 251 0.02 3.01 4.96
C MET A 251 1.49 2.82 5.38
N ALA A 252 2.36 2.48 4.44
CA ALA A 252 3.79 2.33 4.71
C ALA A 252 4.45 3.66 5.09
N VAL A 253 4.09 4.75 4.40
CA VAL A 253 4.58 6.11 4.74
C VAL A 253 4.11 6.52 6.12
N ASP A 254 2.85 6.30 6.45
CA ASP A 254 2.29 6.67 7.76
C ASP A 254 2.95 5.86 8.88
N TRP A 255 3.18 4.58 8.67
CA TRP A 255 3.84 3.71 9.64
C TRP A 255 5.27 4.15 9.97
N ILE A 256 6.09 4.39 8.94
CA ILE A 256 7.46 4.86 9.18
C ILE A 256 7.50 6.27 9.76
N SER A 257 6.59 7.15 9.33
CA SER A 257 6.48 8.51 9.85
C SER A 257 6.14 8.52 11.35
N GLU A 258 5.23 7.66 11.77
CA GLU A 258 4.87 7.48 13.19
C GLU A 258 6.09 7.04 14.02
N LYS A 259 6.86 6.08 13.53
CA LYS A 259 8.08 5.63 14.20
C LYS A 259 9.17 6.71 14.28
N LEU A 260 9.29 7.53 13.23
CA LEU A 260 10.21 8.67 13.23
C LEU A 260 9.78 9.74 14.26
N VAL A 261 8.49 10.04 14.34
CA VAL A 261 7.93 10.95 15.34
C VAL A 261 8.15 10.42 16.76
N ASP A 262 7.94 9.12 16.99
CA ASP A 262 8.22 8.47 18.28
C ASP A 262 9.70 8.57 18.68
N ARG A 263 10.60 8.60 17.71
CA ARG A 263 12.04 8.83 17.92
C ARG A 263 12.39 10.30 18.15
N GLY A 264 11.42 11.20 18.14
CA GLY A 264 11.61 12.64 18.36
C GLY A 264 12.03 13.43 17.11
N ILE A 265 11.85 12.86 15.92
CA ILE A 265 12.18 13.52 14.64
C ILE A 265 10.98 14.34 14.16
N ASN A 266 11.23 15.59 13.75
CA ASN A 266 10.19 16.42 13.15
C ASN A 266 9.92 15.99 11.70
N VAL A 267 8.77 15.38 11.47
CA VAL A 267 8.31 14.89 10.17
C VAL A 267 7.28 15.84 9.58
N LEU A 268 7.43 16.19 8.31
CA LEU A 268 6.41 16.85 7.51
C LEU A 268 5.84 15.83 6.50
N ARG A 269 4.60 15.41 6.71
CA ARG A 269 3.89 14.45 5.87
C ARG A 269 3.24 15.16 4.69
N ILE A 270 3.66 14.85 3.48
CA ILE A 270 3.06 15.37 2.24
C ILE A 270 1.98 14.39 1.78
N GLY A 271 0.79 14.90 1.57
CA GLY A 271 -0.41 14.11 1.30
C GLY A 271 -1.19 13.74 2.57
N ASN A 272 -2.36 13.15 2.39
CA ASN A 272 -3.24 12.80 3.50
C ASN A 272 -2.95 11.37 3.98
N PRO A 273 -2.85 11.14 5.30
CA PRO A 273 -2.69 9.80 5.85
C PRO A 273 -3.95 8.96 5.62
N THR A 274 -3.77 7.65 5.46
CA THR A 274 -4.89 6.69 5.31
C THR A 274 -5.52 6.32 6.64
N ARG A 275 -4.79 6.45 7.74
CA ARG A 275 -5.30 6.22 9.09
C ARG A 275 -5.73 7.53 9.72
N VAL A 276 -6.89 7.50 10.36
CA VAL A 276 -7.38 8.57 11.24
C VAL A 276 -6.62 8.45 12.57
N ASN A 277 -5.32 8.70 12.53
CA ASN A 277 -4.55 8.85 13.73
C ASN A 277 -4.35 10.36 13.92
N ASP A 278 -4.97 10.92 14.95
CA ASP A 278 -4.88 12.34 15.28
C ASP A 278 -3.43 12.82 15.34
N LYS A 279 -2.55 11.96 15.82
CA LYS A 279 -1.11 12.22 15.87
C LYS A 279 -0.54 12.47 14.47
N MET A 280 -0.80 11.57 13.50
CA MET A 280 -0.25 11.72 12.14
C MET A 280 -0.95 12.82 11.35
N LEU A 281 -2.23 13.06 11.56
CA LEU A 281 -2.95 14.18 10.96
C LEU A 281 -2.30 15.52 11.30
N SER A 282 -1.87 15.71 12.54
CA SER A 282 -1.21 16.95 12.98
C SER A 282 0.15 17.20 12.32
N PHE A 283 0.78 16.15 11.75
CA PHE A 283 2.07 16.23 11.04
C PHE A 283 1.91 16.41 9.53
N THR A 284 0.69 16.44 9.00
CA THR A 284 0.46 16.71 7.58
C THR A 284 0.77 18.16 7.24
N TYR A 285 1.23 18.37 6.01
CA TYR A 285 1.49 19.71 5.49
C TYR A 285 0.26 20.62 5.62
N GLU A 286 -0.92 20.14 5.25
CA GLU A 286 -2.17 20.89 5.30
C GLU A 286 -2.51 21.35 6.73
N ARG A 287 -2.44 20.46 7.71
CA ARG A 287 -2.76 20.78 9.11
C ARG A 287 -1.74 21.75 9.73
N ARG A 288 -0.46 21.57 9.43
CA ARG A 288 0.57 22.49 9.89
C ARG A 288 0.47 23.84 9.21
N PHE A 289 0.11 23.86 7.94
CA PHE A 289 -0.15 25.08 7.20
C PHE A 289 -1.30 25.88 7.84
N GLU A 290 -2.42 25.21 8.16
CA GLU A 290 -3.57 25.81 8.86
C GLU A 290 -3.23 26.30 10.27
N ALA A 291 -2.37 25.59 10.97
CA ALA A 291 -1.96 25.94 12.34
C ALA A 291 -0.90 27.07 12.40
N HIS A 292 -0.34 27.49 11.26
CA HIS A 292 0.68 28.54 11.23
C HIS A 292 0.11 29.90 11.65
N PRO A 293 0.83 30.72 12.44
CA PRO A 293 0.36 32.03 12.89
C PRO A 293 -0.10 32.99 11.78
N ASP A 294 0.52 32.92 10.61
CA ASP A 294 0.18 33.77 9.46
C ASP A 294 -1.05 33.27 8.66
N TYR A 295 -1.53 32.06 8.93
CA TYR A 295 -2.64 31.47 8.16
C TYR A 295 -3.96 32.25 8.26
N PRO A 296 -4.40 32.75 9.43
CA PRO A 296 -5.63 33.54 9.51
C PRO A 296 -5.62 34.77 8.61
N GLN A 297 -4.46 35.46 8.50
CA GLN A 297 -4.30 36.59 7.59
C GLN A 297 -4.39 36.15 6.13
N LEU A 298 -3.71 35.06 5.76
CA LEU A 298 -3.79 34.50 4.42
C LEU A 298 -5.21 34.08 4.05
N TRP A 299 -5.93 33.43 4.97
CA TRP A 299 -7.32 33.02 4.77
C TRP A 299 -8.24 34.21 4.50
N SER A 300 -8.09 35.30 5.27
CA SER A 300 -8.85 36.54 5.10
C SER A 300 -8.58 37.18 3.74
N ILE A 301 -7.33 37.21 3.28
CA ILE A 301 -6.95 37.73 1.96
C ILE A 301 -7.52 36.86 0.84
N ARG A 302 -7.44 35.54 0.96
CA ARG A 302 -8.03 34.61 -0.02
C ARG A 302 -9.55 34.79 -0.11
N LYS A 303 -10.22 35.01 1.03
CA LYS A 303 -11.64 35.34 1.07
C LYS A 303 -11.94 36.64 0.33
N ALA A 304 -11.19 37.69 0.61
CA ALA A 304 -11.33 38.99 -0.08
C ALA A 304 -11.10 38.88 -1.60
N ILE A 305 -10.13 38.07 -2.05
CA ILE A 305 -9.90 37.81 -3.47
C ILE A 305 -11.14 37.14 -4.12
N ARG A 306 -11.75 36.15 -3.42
CA ARG A 306 -12.96 35.47 -3.93
C ARG A 306 -14.15 36.41 -4.04
N GLU A 307 -14.39 37.23 -3.02
CA GLU A 307 -15.45 38.24 -3.00
C GLU A 307 -15.25 39.28 -4.10
N LEU A 308 -14.00 39.76 -4.28
CA LEU A 308 -13.67 40.73 -5.31
C LEU A 308 -13.88 40.15 -6.73
N ARG A 309 -13.60 38.87 -6.95
CA ARG A 309 -13.86 38.18 -8.24
C ARG A 309 -15.36 38.12 -8.57
N GLN A 310 -16.23 38.01 -7.58
CA GLN A 310 -17.69 37.95 -7.80
C GLN A 310 -18.29 39.31 -8.18
N GLN A 311 -17.64 40.43 -7.83
CA GLN A 311 -18.13 41.77 -8.07
C GLN A 311 -18.05 42.26 -9.51
N ARG A 312 -17.38 41.56 -10.44
CA ARG A 312 -17.26 41.80 -11.90
C ARG A 312 -17.07 43.29 -12.31
N LYS A 313 -16.41 44.12 -11.56
CA LYS A 313 -16.10 45.50 -11.91
C LYS A 313 -14.73 45.58 -12.58
N HIS A 314 -14.67 46.08 -13.80
CA HIS A 314 -13.45 46.23 -14.60
C HIS A 314 -12.81 47.62 -14.49
N ALA A 315 -12.86 48.25 -13.33
CA ALA A 315 -12.16 49.52 -13.12
C ALA A 315 -10.66 49.29 -12.81
N ASP A 316 -9.78 50.22 -13.21
CA ASP A 316 -8.34 50.11 -12.96
C ASP A 316 -8.01 49.94 -11.46
N SER A 317 -8.79 50.58 -10.58
CA SER A 317 -8.68 50.41 -9.12
C SER A 317 -8.97 48.97 -8.66
N TRP A 318 -9.84 48.24 -9.36
CA TRP A 318 -10.12 46.82 -9.09
C TRP A 318 -8.92 45.93 -9.41
N HIS A 319 -8.28 46.15 -10.57
CA HIS A 319 -7.08 45.41 -10.96
C HIS A 319 -5.93 45.65 -9.98
N GLN A 320 -5.65 46.91 -9.62
CA GLN A 320 -4.60 47.24 -8.65
C GLN A 320 -4.87 46.58 -7.29
N LYS A 321 -6.11 46.60 -6.79
CA LYS A 321 -6.49 45.96 -5.53
C LYS A 321 -6.34 44.43 -5.63
N MET A 322 -6.78 43.83 -6.71
CA MET A 322 -6.64 42.39 -6.95
C MET A 322 -5.17 41.99 -6.96
N ASP A 323 -4.31 42.72 -7.65
CA ASP A 323 -2.88 42.39 -7.75
C ASP A 323 -2.15 42.54 -6.40
N ARG A 324 -2.48 43.58 -5.62
CA ARG A 324 -1.97 43.75 -4.26
C ARG A 324 -2.36 42.57 -3.35
N LEU A 325 -3.63 42.15 -3.40
CA LEU A 325 -4.12 41.01 -2.59
C LEU A 325 -3.44 39.70 -3.01
N LYS A 326 -3.32 39.45 -4.32
CA LYS A 326 -2.62 38.27 -4.84
C LYS A 326 -1.15 38.24 -4.41
N SER A 327 -0.44 39.36 -4.56
CA SER A 327 0.97 39.47 -4.18
C SER A 327 1.16 39.21 -2.68
N ARG A 328 0.29 39.78 -1.83
CA ARG A 328 0.33 39.53 -0.39
C ARG A 328 0.01 38.10 -0.02
N ALA A 329 -0.97 37.47 -0.68
CA ALA A 329 -1.28 36.07 -0.48
C ALA A 329 -0.09 35.18 -0.84
N THR A 330 0.54 35.43 -1.97
CA THR A 330 1.74 34.68 -2.40
C THR A 330 2.90 34.83 -1.42
N GLU A 331 3.13 36.03 -0.91
CA GLU A 331 4.17 36.29 0.11
C GLU A 331 3.92 35.48 1.39
N LEU A 332 2.68 35.47 1.89
CA LEU A 332 2.31 34.71 3.08
C LEU A 332 2.39 33.20 2.84
N GLU A 333 1.94 32.71 1.69
CA GLU A 333 2.06 31.30 1.32
C GLU A 333 3.53 30.84 1.30
N LEU A 334 4.41 31.62 0.70
CA LEU A 334 5.85 31.35 0.67
C LEU A 334 6.48 31.38 2.07
N ARG A 335 6.06 32.33 2.91
CA ARG A 335 6.55 32.43 4.29
C ARG A 335 6.14 31.21 5.11
N ILE A 336 4.87 30.82 5.07
CA ILE A 336 4.38 29.64 5.78
C ILE A 336 5.11 28.39 5.27
N ARG A 337 5.19 28.21 3.95
CA ARG A 337 5.90 27.07 3.34
C ARG A 337 7.36 27.01 3.81
N SER A 338 8.08 28.13 3.75
CA SER A 338 9.48 28.19 4.15
C SER A 338 9.68 27.86 5.63
N SER A 339 8.78 28.32 6.51
CA SER A 339 8.79 27.99 7.93
C SER A 339 8.60 26.49 8.15
N LEU A 340 7.59 25.87 7.54
CA LEU A 340 7.30 24.45 7.68
C LEU A 340 8.44 23.56 7.17
N PHE A 341 9.02 23.89 6.01
CA PHE A 341 10.17 23.16 5.47
C PHE A 341 11.44 23.40 6.27
N GLY A 342 11.65 24.59 6.81
CA GLY A 342 12.79 24.90 7.66
C GLY A 342 12.80 24.15 8.99
N GLU A 343 11.63 23.87 9.56
CA GLU A 343 11.48 23.13 10.81
C GLU A 343 11.54 21.60 10.62
N ALA A 344 11.13 21.10 9.46
CA ALA A 344 11.08 19.68 9.19
C ALA A 344 12.47 19.08 8.98
N ARG A 345 12.72 17.93 9.60
CA ARG A 345 13.94 17.14 9.41
C ARG A 345 13.72 16.01 8.40
N VAL A 346 12.51 15.47 8.33
CA VAL A 346 12.07 14.45 7.37
C VAL A 346 10.88 14.97 6.60
N ILE A 347 10.97 14.89 5.28
CA ILE A 347 9.84 15.04 4.38
C ILE A 347 9.39 13.63 4.00
N ALA A 348 8.13 13.29 4.30
CA ALA A 348 7.58 11.95 4.05
C ALA A 348 6.44 12.00 3.04
N SER A 349 6.49 11.16 2.02
CA SER A 349 5.45 11.06 0.99
C SER A 349 5.41 9.67 0.36
N THR A 350 4.34 9.39 -0.39
CA THR A 350 4.37 8.26 -1.34
C THR A 350 5.35 8.59 -2.48
N LEU A 351 5.77 7.56 -3.23
CA LEU A 351 6.66 7.76 -4.39
C LEU A 351 6.05 8.72 -5.42
N THR A 352 4.77 8.55 -5.73
CA THR A 352 4.03 9.49 -6.60
C THR A 352 3.83 10.85 -5.94
N GLY A 353 3.66 10.86 -4.62
CA GLY A 353 3.56 12.08 -3.81
C GLY A 353 4.83 12.94 -3.83
N ALA A 354 5.99 12.37 -4.14
CA ALA A 354 7.22 13.13 -4.34
C ALA A 354 7.16 14.11 -5.55
N ALA A 355 6.23 13.91 -6.46
CA ALA A 355 5.92 14.85 -7.55
C ALA A 355 4.90 15.94 -7.15
N ASN A 356 4.45 15.98 -5.90
CA ASN A 356 3.53 17.01 -5.43
C ASN A 356 4.11 18.41 -5.65
N ARG A 357 3.26 19.34 -6.08
CA ARG A 357 3.64 20.73 -6.34
C ARG A 357 4.34 21.40 -5.15
N VAL A 358 3.98 21.03 -3.93
CA VAL A 358 4.61 21.53 -2.71
C VAL A 358 6.11 21.20 -2.67
N LEU A 359 6.54 20.10 -3.29
CA LEU A 359 7.93 19.65 -3.39
C LEU A 359 8.62 20.09 -4.69
N GLU A 360 7.99 20.91 -5.50
CA GLU A 360 8.60 21.40 -6.75
C GLU A 360 9.87 22.21 -6.44
N GLY A 361 10.97 21.90 -7.15
CA GLY A 361 12.27 22.53 -6.94
C GLY A 361 13.08 22.01 -5.75
N GLU A 362 12.48 21.24 -4.84
CA GLU A 362 13.20 20.67 -3.69
C GLU A 362 14.14 19.55 -4.12
N LYS A 363 15.33 19.51 -3.51
CA LYS A 363 16.36 18.47 -3.67
C LYS A 363 16.84 18.02 -2.31
N TYR A 364 17.22 16.75 -2.21
CA TYR A 364 17.68 16.13 -0.97
C TYR A 364 18.98 15.39 -1.20
N SER A 365 19.89 15.42 -0.25
CA SER A 365 21.12 14.63 -0.34
C SER A 365 20.81 13.14 -0.28
N THR A 366 19.86 12.74 0.56
CA THR A 366 19.50 11.34 0.76
C THR A 366 17.98 11.13 0.62
N LEU A 367 17.63 10.09 -0.15
CA LEU A 367 16.30 9.51 -0.26
C LEU A 367 16.31 8.13 0.38
N PHE A 368 15.35 7.88 1.27
CA PHE A 368 15.03 6.56 1.79
C PHE A 368 13.73 6.06 1.15
N ILE A 369 13.73 4.87 0.60
CA ILE A 369 12.53 4.21 0.07
C ILE A 369 12.28 2.96 0.91
N ASP A 370 11.21 2.98 1.70
CA ASP A 370 10.74 1.80 2.43
C ASP A 370 9.80 0.97 1.57
N GLU A 371 9.73 -0.32 1.84
CA GLU A 371 8.96 -1.30 1.06
C GLU A 371 9.30 -1.24 -0.45
N ALA A 372 10.58 -1.06 -0.77
CA ALA A 372 11.05 -0.86 -2.14
C ALA A 372 10.77 -2.05 -3.07
N ALA A 373 10.63 -3.26 -2.52
CA ALA A 373 10.29 -4.46 -3.28
C ALA A 373 8.83 -4.48 -3.78
N GLN A 374 7.97 -3.58 -3.29
CA GLN A 374 6.56 -3.49 -3.70
C GLN A 374 6.31 -2.39 -4.75
N ALA A 375 7.32 -1.63 -5.09
CA ALA A 375 7.21 -0.50 -6.01
C ALA A 375 7.68 -0.86 -7.42
N LEU A 376 6.90 -0.46 -8.43
CA LEU A 376 7.38 -0.45 -9.80
C LEU A 376 8.64 0.43 -9.92
N GLU A 377 9.60 0.01 -10.72
CA GLU A 377 10.84 0.78 -10.93
C GLU A 377 10.55 2.23 -11.37
N ALA A 378 9.59 2.42 -12.27
CA ALA A 378 9.20 3.74 -12.76
C ALA A 378 8.72 4.68 -11.62
N ALA A 379 8.02 4.15 -10.63
CA ALA A 379 7.59 4.93 -9.47
C ALA A 379 8.78 5.38 -8.60
N CYS A 380 9.79 4.53 -8.43
CA CYS A 380 11.01 4.89 -7.71
C CYS A 380 11.74 6.07 -8.37
N TRP A 381 11.79 6.12 -9.69
CA TRP A 381 12.44 7.21 -10.42
C TRP A 381 11.76 8.56 -10.21
N ILE A 382 10.47 8.61 -9.88
CA ILE A 382 9.79 9.87 -9.52
C ILE A 382 10.50 10.54 -8.32
N ALA A 383 10.82 9.79 -7.29
CA ALA A 383 11.49 10.29 -6.09
C ALA A 383 13.01 10.45 -6.30
N ILE A 384 13.65 9.52 -7.00
CA ILE A 384 15.11 9.50 -7.22
C ILE A 384 15.60 10.75 -7.96
N ARG A 385 14.77 11.36 -8.80
CA ARG A 385 15.09 12.65 -9.46
C ARG A 385 15.43 13.77 -8.47
N LYS A 386 15.01 13.65 -7.22
CA LYS A 386 15.21 14.64 -6.15
C LYS A 386 16.40 14.32 -5.25
N ALA A 387 17.11 13.23 -5.48
CA ALA A 387 18.07 12.67 -4.54
C ALA A 387 19.51 12.69 -5.03
N GLY A 388 20.45 12.85 -4.09
CA GLY A 388 21.88 12.67 -4.32
C GLY A 388 22.33 11.23 -4.12
N ARG A 389 21.75 10.51 -3.17
CA ARG A 389 21.93 9.08 -2.92
C ARG A 389 20.62 8.40 -2.56
N VAL A 390 20.55 7.09 -2.69
CA VAL A 390 19.32 6.33 -2.49
C VAL A 390 19.58 5.17 -1.53
N ILE A 391 18.77 5.11 -0.48
CA ILE A 391 18.74 4.01 0.46
C ILE A 391 17.43 3.26 0.28
N LEU A 392 17.51 1.98 -0.05
CA LEU A 392 16.36 1.11 -0.25
C LEU A 392 16.22 0.17 0.94
N ALA A 393 15.01 0.01 1.44
CA ALA A 393 14.68 -0.99 2.43
C ALA A 393 13.48 -1.81 1.95
N GLY A 394 13.52 -3.12 2.12
CA GLY A 394 12.46 -4.01 1.69
C GLY A 394 12.86 -5.47 1.72
N ASP A 395 12.01 -6.29 1.15
CA ASP A 395 12.23 -7.73 1.04
C ASP A 395 11.67 -8.26 -0.29
N HIS A 396 12.53 -8.53 -1.23
CA HIS A 396 12.16 -9.04 -2.55
C HIS A 396 11.68 -10.51 -2.54
N CYS A 397 11.80 -11.18 -1.41
CA CYS A 397 11.22 -12.50 -1.18
C CYS A 397 9.77 -12.43 -0.66
N GLN A 398 9.23 -11.24 -0.46
CA GLN A 398 7.81 -10.98 -0.15
C GLN A 398 7.08 -10.46 -1.40
N LEU A 399 5.87 -9.89 -1.22
CA LEU A 399 5.04 -9.50 -2.35
C LEU A 399 5.72 -8.51 -3.30
N PRO A 400 5.65 -8.79 -4.62
CA PRO A 400 6.10 -7.87 -5.66
C PRO A 400 5.07 -6.77 -5.92
N PRO A 401 5.40 -5.76 -6.73
CA PRO A 401 4.42 -4.84 -7.24
C PRO A 401 3.34 -5.57 -8.06
N THR A 402 2.12 -5.06 -8.01
CA THR A 402 1.01 -5.62 -8.79
C THR A 402 1.14 -5.23 -10.25
N VAL A 403 1.17 -6.23 -11.13
CA VAL A 403 1.13 -6.08 -12.59
C VAL A 403 -0.03 -6.93 -13.11
N LYS A 404 -0.99 -6.31 -13.78
CA LYS A 404 -2.21 -6.95 -14.26
C LYS A 404 -2.07 -7.55 -15.65
N SER A 405 -1.31 -6.89 -16.53
CA SER A 405 -1.03 -7.41 -17.87
C SER A 405 -0.07 -8.59 -17.80
N ILE A 406 -0.53 -9.76 -18.22
CA ILE A 406 0.30 -10.98 -18.31
C ILE A 406 1.49 -10.75 -19.26
N MET A 407 1.30 -10.00 -20.33
CA MET A 407 2.34 -9.67 -21.31
C MET A 407 3.41 -8.77 -20.67
N ALA A 408 3.01 -7.72 -19.95
CA ALA A 408 3.95 -6.84 -19.23
C ALA A 408 4.70 -7.60 -18.14
N LEU A 409 4.00 -8.47 -17.39
CA LEU A 409 4.61 -9.29 -16.33
C LEU A 409 5.66 -10.24 -16.90
N LYS A 410 5.33 -11.00 -17.95
CA LYS A 410 6.28 -11.89 -18.65
C LYS A 410 7.45 -11.13 -19.28
N GLY A 411 7.23 -9.89 -19.70
CA GLY A 411 8.27 -9.00 -20.22
C GLY A 411 9.25 -8.50 -19.17
N GLY A 412 8.93 -8.62 -17.87
CA GLY A 412 9.77 -8.23 -16.75
C GLY A 412 9.39 -6.90 -16.08
N LEU A 413 8.16 -6.39 -16.27
CA LEU A 413 7.71 -5.16 -15.59
C LEU A 413 7.69 -5.33 -14.06
N GLY A 414 7.45 -6.52 -13.56
CA GLY A 414 7.45 -6.84 -12.13
C GLY A 414 8.82 -6.84 -11.46
N LYS A 415 9.91 -6.77 -12.23
CA LYS A 415 11.27 -6.66 -11.67
C LYS A 415 11.46 -5.26 -11.09
N THR A 416 11.68 -5.20 -9.79
CA THR A 416 11.82 -3.94 -9.06
C THR A 416 13.21 -3.35 -9.20
N LEU A 417 13.35 -2.05 -8.91
CA LEU A 417 14.66 -1.41 -8.81
C LEU A 417 15.52 -2.06 -7.71
N MET A 418 14.90 -2.45 -6.60
CA MET A 418 15.60 -3.15 -5.52
C MET A 418 16.20 -4.47 -6.01
N GLU A 419 15.44 -5.32 -6.71
CA GLU A 419 15.95 -6.58 -7.28
C GLU A 419 17.11 -6.32 -8.25
N ARG A 420 16.99 -5.30 -9.10
CA ARG A 420 18.06 -4.91 -10.02
C ARG A 420 19.34 -4.52 -9.30
N ILE A 421 19.23 -3.72 -8.24
CA ILE A 421 20.38 -3.30 -7.44
C ILE A 421 20.99 -4.47 -6.67
N VAL A 422 20.17 -5.34 -6.10
CA VAL A 422 20.64 -6.57 -5.42
C VAL A 422 21.48 -7.44 -6.38
N GLU A 423 21.04 -7.58 -7.63
CA GLU A 423 21.78 -8.36 -8.64
C GLU A 423 23.05 -7.67 -9.12
N ASN A 424 23.02 -6.35 -9.35
CA ASN A 424 24.13 -5.60 -9.91
C ASN A 424 25.13 -5.12 -8.86
N LYS A 425 24.69 -4.93 -7.63
CA LYS A 425 25.44 -4.35 -6.49
C LYS A 425 25.32 -5.18 -5.22
N PRO A 426 25.61 -6.49 -5.23
CA PRO A 426 25.46 -7.33 -4.04
C PRO A 426 26.26 -6.81 -2.86
N GLU A 427 27.36 -6.08 -3.09
CA GLU A 427 28.19 -5.45 -2.07
C GLU A 427 27.48 -4.33 -1.29
N THR A 428 26.39 -3.78 -1.81
CA THR A 428 25.62 -2.72 -1.16
C THR A 428 24.48 -3.25 -0.28
N VAL A 429 24.26 -4.57 -0.28
CA VAL A 429 23.14 -5.23 0.39
C VAL A 429 23.55 -5.73 1.76
N THR A 430 22.79 -5.35 2.78
CA THR A 430 22.92 -5.91 4.13
C THR A 430 21.64 -6.66 4.48
N LEU A 431 21.76 -7.95 4.76
CA LEU A 431 20.67 -8.80 5.23
C LEU A 431 20.54 -8.69 6.76
N LEU A 432 19.34 -8.38 7.23
CA LEU A 432 19.00 -8.50 8.65
C LEU A 432 18.75 -9.98 8.97
N LYS A 433 19.46 -10.51 9.95
CA LYS A 433 19.54 -11.97 10.17
C LYS A 433 18.74 -12.47 11.37
N MET A 434 18.39 -11.61 12.30
CA MET A 434 17.67 -12.00 13.51
C MET A 434 16.23 -11.49 13.47
N GLN A 435 15.26 -12.42 13.58
CA GLN A 435 13.85 -12.09 13.62
C GLN A 435 13.29 -12.19 15.05
N TYR A 436 12.33 -11.32 15.37
CA TYR A 436 11.72 -11.15 16.70
C TYR A 436 10.21 -11.39 16.72
N ARG A 437 9.67 -12.02 15.68
CA ARG A 437 8.22 -12.22 15.54
C ARG A 437 7.79 -13.65 15.83
N MET A 438 8.37 -14.60 15.15
CA MET A 438 7.86 -15.95 14.99
C MET A 438 8.57 -16.95 15.88
N ASN A 439 7.84 -17.99 16.29
CA ASN A 439 8.44 -19.24 16.72
C ASN A 439 9.45 -19.73 15.69
N GLU A 440 10.57 -20.29 16.12
CA GLU A 440 11.68 -20.70 15.25
C GLU A 440 11.24 -21.75 14.22
N GLN A 441 10.37 -22.69 14.56
CA GLN A 441 9.91 -23.72 13.64
C GLN A 441 9.06 -23.12 12.50
N ILE A 442 8.31 -22.04 12.75
CA ILE A 442 7.57 -21.31 11.69
C ILE A 442 8.53 -20.61 10.75
N MET A 443 9.56 -19.93 11.29
CA MET A 443 10.50 -19.19 10.47
C MET A 443 11.52 -20.09 9.75
N LYS A 444 11.88 -21.23 10.32
CA LYS A 444 12.94 -22.11 9.79
C LYS A 444 12.69 -22.50 8.33
N PHE A 445 11.48 -22.91 7.98
CA PHE A 445 11.15 -23.27 6.61
C PHE A 445 11.34 -22.09 5.64
N SER A 446 10.80 -20.92 5.99
CA SER A 446 10.97 -19.69 5.17
C SER A 446 12.43 -19.26 5.10
N SER A 447 13.19 -19.37 6.20
CA SER A 447 14.62 -19.06 6.23
C SER A 447 15.41 -19.94 5.25
N GLU A 448 15.21 -21.24 5.27
CA GLU A 448 15.90 -22.17 4.39
C GLU A 448 15.52 -21.99 2.92
N TRP A 449 14.24 -21.78 2.62
CA TRP A 449 13.78 -21.67 1.24
C TRP A 449 14.07 -20.31 0.59
N PHE A 450 13.85 -19.20 1.30
CA PHE A 450 13.94 -17.85 0.74
C PHE A 450 15.21 -17.09 1.11
N TYR A 451 15.83 -17.41 2.23
CA TYR A 451 16.94 -16.62 2.79
C TYR A 451 18.21 -17.45 3.03
N HIS A 452 18.33 -18.56 2.33
CA HIS A 452 19.51 -19.45 2.38
C HIS A 452 19.90 -19.92 3.81
N GLY A 453 18.91 -20.05 4.69
CA GLY A 453 19.12 -20.44 6.09
C GLY A 453 19.78 -19.37 6.96
N MET A 454 19.92 -18.13 6.46
CA MET A 454 20.65 -17.07 7.17
C MET A 454 19.81 -16.29 8.18
N VAL A 455 18.50 -16.51 8.24
CA VAL A 455 17.63 -15.83 9.21
C VAL A 455 17.39 -16.74 10.39
N GLU A 456 17.72 -16.26 11.57
CA GLU A 456 17.59 -16.98 12.84
C GLU A 456 16.57 -16.28 13.75
N SER A 457 15.97 -17.05 14.65
CA SER A 457 15.01 -16.53 15.64
C SER A 457 15.72 -16.06 16.90
N ALA A 458 15.33 -14.89 17.41
CA ALA A 458 15.83 -14.41 18.68
C ALA A 458 15.43 -15.37 19.82
N PRO A 459 16.27 -15.56 20.85
CA PRO A 459 15.96 -16.46 21.98
C PRO A 459 14.63 -16.14 22.66
N THR A 460 14.22 -14.88 22.67
CA THR A 460 12.97 -14.41 23.27
C THR A 460 11.71 -14.90 22.58
N VAL A 461 11.80 -15.33 21.33
CA VAL A 461 10.66 -15.76 20.51
C VAL A 461 10.80 -17.18 19.97
N SER A 462 11.99 -17.77 20.04
CA SER A 462 12.28 -19.08 19.42
C SER A 462 11.30 -20.18 19.86
N HIS A 463 10.90 -20.19 21.12
CA HIS A 463 10.03 -21.21 21.70
C HIS A 463 8.64 -20.70 22.08
N ARG A 464 8.26 -19.50 21.60
CA ARG A 464 6.92 -18.99 21.96
C ARG A 464 5.81 -19.87 21.38
N GLY A 465 4.79 -20.13 22.18
CA GLY A 465 3.63 -20.92 21.83
C GLY A 465 2.42 -20.55 22.67
N ILE A 466 1.27 -21.09 22.33
CA ILE A 466 0.00 -20.83 23.03
C ILE A 466 -0.34 -21.96 23.99
N LEU A 467 -0.26 -23.19 23.53
CA LEU A 467 -0.54 -24.39 24.30
C LEU A 467 0.75 -25.17 24.54
N ASP A 468 0.86 -25.75 25.74
CA ASP A 468 1.96 -26.65 26.06
C ASP A 468 1.87 -27.92 25.19
N TYR A 469 3.03 -28.38 24.73
CA TYR A 469 3.16 -29.57 23.86
C TYR A 469 2.38 -29.48 22.53
N ASP A 470 2.11 -28.27 22.04
CA ASP A 470 1.49 -28.04 20.74
C ASP A 470 2.53 -27.72 19.67
N THR A 471 2.41 -28.34 18.50
CA THR A 471 3.28 -28.03 17.37
C THR A 471 2.97 -26.63 16.82
N PRO A 472 3.97 -25.77 16.59
CA PRO A 472 3.74 -24.44 16.01
C PRO A 472 3.13 -24.46 14.61
N MET A 473 3.34 -25.53 13.85
CA MET A 473 2.80 -25.68 12.50
C MET A 473 1.97 -26.96 12.38
N MET A 474 0.84 -26.86 11.67
CA MET A 474 -0.05 -27.98 11.38
C MET A 474 -0.54 -27.89 9.94
N TRP A 475 -0.59 -29.03 9.25
CA TRP A 475 -1.28 -29.17 7.97
C TRP A 475 -2.51 -30.04 8.16
N ILE A 476 -3.66 -29.54 7.73
CA ILE A 476 -4.91 -30.30 7.67
C ILE A 476 -5.17 -30.62 6.22
N ASP A 477 -5.08 -31.91 5.89
CA ASP A 477 -5.30 -32.35 4.54
C ASP A 477 -6.78 -32.37 4.19
N THR A 478 -7.14 -31.71 3.11
CA THR A 478 -8.52 -31.67 2.61
C THR A 478 -8.73 -32.59 1.40
N ALA A 479 -7.75 -33.41 1.04
CA ALA A 479 -7.83 -34.31 -0.10
C ALA A 479 -8.95 -35.36 0.04
N GLU A 480 -9.19 -35.86 1.25
CA GLU A 480 -10.23 -36.86 1.55
C GLU A 480 -11.64 -36.25 1.70
N CYS A 481 -11.75 -34.92 1.71
CA CYS A 481 -13.04 -34.25 1.76
C CYS A 481 -13.60 -34.12 0.37
N ASP A 482 -14.91 -34.43 0.17
CA ASP A 482 -15.63 -34.30 -1.10
C ASP A 482 -15.70 -32.85 -1.66
N GLY A 483 -14.76 -31.98 -1.21
CA GLY A 483 -14.69 -30.57 -1.52
C GLY A 483 -13.74 -30.26 -2.65
N LYS A 484 -14.21 -30.28 -3.89
CA LYS A 484 -13.47 -29.70 -5.02
C LYS A 484 -13.63 -28.19 -5.05
N GLU A 485 -12.64 -27.51 -5.64
CA GLU A 485 -12.73 -26.08 -5.90
C GLU A 485 -13.87 -25.77 -6.87
N GLU A 486 -14.60 -24.67 -6.61
CA GLU A 486 -15.70 -24.20 -7.45
C GLU A 486 -15.36 -22.84 -8.05
N PHE A 487 -15.77 -22.61 -9.28
CA PHE A 487 -15.74 -21.28 -9.89
C PHE A 487 -16.95 -20.47 -9.46
N VAL A 488 -16.73 -19.23 -9.06
CA VAL A 488 -17.80 -18.32 -8.66
C VAL A 488 -17.70 -17.01 -9.44
N GLY A 489 -18.81 -16.67 -10.11
CA GLY A 489 -18.94 -15.41 -10.86
C GLY A 489 -18.17 -15.40 -12.19
N GLU A 490 -18.35 -14.32 -12.96
CA GLU A 490 -17.76 -14.15 -14.30
C GLU A 490 -16.24 -13.89 -14.29
N ASN A 491 -15.66 -13.55 -13.14
CA ASN A 491 -14.25 -13.18 -12.99
C ASN A 491 -13.37 -14.31 -12.43
N PHE A 492 -13.73 -15.56 -12.65
CA PHE A 492 -12.94 -16.74 -12.23
C PHE A 492 -12.57 -16.77 -10.74
N GLY A 493 -13.41 -16.21 -9.88
CA GLY A 493 -13.28 -16.37 -8.44
C GLY A 493 -13.34 -17.86 -8.08
N ARG A 494 -12.51 -18.29 -7.12
CA ARG A 494 -12.50 -19.69 -6.66
C ARG A 494 -12.88 -19.76 -5.20
N ILE A 495 -13.68 -20.77 -4.88
CA ILE A 495 -14.03 -21.13 -3.51
C ILE A 495 -13.90 -22.64 -3.32
N ASN A 496 -13.72 -23.03 -2.08
CA ASN A 496 -13.85 -24.42 -1.64
C ASN A 496 -14.68 -24.41 -0.35
N ARG A 497 -15.94 -24.84 -0.44
CA ARG A 497 -16.90 -24.78 0.67
C ARG A 497 -16.52 -25.72 1.80
N ALA A 498 -16.11 -26.94 1.47
CA ALA A 498 -15.70 -27.93 2.45
C ALA A 498 -14.47 -27.45 3.23
N GLU A 499 -13.48 -26.90 2.53
CA GLU A 499 -12.29 -26.33 3.17
C GLU A 499 -12.61 -25.10 4.04
N ALA A 500 -13.55 -24.24 3.61
CA ALA A 500 -14.01 -23.11 4.42
C ALA A 500 -14.69 -23.59 5.72
N GLU A 501 -15.52 -24.61 5.62
CA GLU A 501 -16.17 -25.25 6.77
C GLU A 501 -15.15 -25.83 7.75
N MET A 502 -14.19 -26.62 7.22
CA MET A 502 -13.08 -27.19 8.02
C MET A 502 -12.25 -26.10 8.66
N THR A 503 -11.97 -25.00 7.96
CA THR A 503 -11.20 -23.88 8.51
C THR A 503 -11.86 -23.30 9.75
N LEU A 504 -13.17 -23.07 9.69
CA LEU A 504 -13.91 -22.52 10.83
C LEU A 504 -14.10 -23.53 11.97
N GLN A 505 -14.29 -24.81 11.65
CA GLN A 505 -14.37 -25.89 12.65
C GLN A 505 -13.03 -26.05 13.36
N THR A 506 -11.94 -26.08 12.64
CA THR A 506 -10.58 -26.16 13.19
C THR A 506 -10.28 -24.97 14.11
N LEU A 507 -10.62 -23.77 13.66
CA LEU A 507 -10.45 -22.59 14.49
C LEU A 507 -11.28 -22.69 15.77
N GLN A 508 -12.55 -23.08 15.68
CA GLN A 508 -13.40 -23.26 16.84
C GLN A 508 -12.80 -24.26 17.84
N GLN A 509 -12.41 -25.45 17.39
CA GLN A 509 -11.79 -26.47 18.23
C GLN A 509 -10.50 -25.98 18.90
N TYR A 510 -9.69 -25.20 18.17
CA TYR A 510 -8.46 -24.66 18.72
C TYR A 510 -8.72 -23.59 19.78
N LEU A 511 -9.67 -22.68 19.54
CA LEU A 511 -10.08 -21.67 20.52
C LEU A 511 -10.74 -22.29 21.76
N GLU A 512 -11.50 -23.40 21.60
CA GLU A 512 -12.05 -24.16 22.75
C GLU A 512 -10.94 -24.76 23.61
N LYS A 513 -9.86 -25.27 23.02
CA LYS A 513 -8.70 -25.79 23.76
C LYS A 513 -7.96 -24.69 24.53
N ILE A 514 -7.85 -23.49 24.00
CA ILE A 514 -7.22 -22.36 24.69
C ILE A 514 -8.10 -21.87 25.85
N GLY A 515 -9.40 -21.84 25.65
CA GLY A 515 -10.39 -21.35 26.59
C GLY A 515 -10.69 -19.86 26.45
N LYS A 516 -11.99 -19.53 26.57
CA LYS A 516 -12.51 -18.16 26.33
C LYS A 516 -11.84 -17.11 27.22
N GLN A 517 -11.66 -17.42 28.49
CA GLN A 517 -11.09 -16.47 29.44
C GLN A 517 -9.68 -16.06 29.01
N ARG A 518 -8.82 -17.02 28.73
CA ARG A 518 -7.43 -16.77 28.33
C ARG A 518 -7.33 -15.99 27.04
N ILE A 519 -8.17 -16.33 26.03
CA ILE A 519 -8.18 -15.62 24.74
C ILE A 519 -8.47 -14.13 24.92
N LEU A 520 -9.46 -13.79 25.77
CA LEU A 520 -9.87 -12.40 25.99
C LEU A 520 -8.89 -11.65 26.90
N GLU A 521 -8.34 -12.27 27.92
CA GLU A 521 -7.37 -11.66 28.85
C GLU A 521 -6.03 -11.38 28.16
N GLU A 522 -5.51 -12.33 27.39
CA GLU A 522 -4.25 -12.20 26.66
C GLU A 522 -4.42 -11.52 25.29
N SER A 523 -5.68 -11.23 24.87
CA SER A 523 -6.01 -10.65 23.56
C SER A 523 -5.39 -11.43 22.39
N ILE A 524 -5.49 -12.77 22.44
CA ILE A 524 -4.94 -13.64 21.40
C ILE A 524 -5.66 -13.38 20.08
N ASP A 525 -4.94 -12.85 19.12
CA ASP A 525 -5.49 -12.46 17.84
C ASP A 525 -5.30 -13.54 16.76
N VAL A 526 -6.27 -13.61 15.85
CA VAL A 526 -6.33 -14.65 14.81
C VAL A 526 -6.48 -14.02 13.44
N GLY A 527 -5.71 -14.51 12.48
CA GLY A 527 -5.87 -14.20 11.06
C GLY A 527 -6.27 -15.45 10.27
N ILE A 528 -7.23 -15.30 9.37
CA ILE A 528 -7.55 -16.30 8.35
C ILE A 528 -7.19 -15.71 7.00
N ILE A 529 -6.30 -16.39 6.29
CA ILE A 529 -5.74 -15.93 5.01
C ILE A 529 -6.20 -16.88 3.89
N SER A 530 -6.63 -16.31 2.78
CA SER A 530 -6.83 -17.09 1.55
C SER A 530 -6.31 -16.32 0.34
N PRO A 531 -5.76 -17.01 -0.69
CA PRO A 531 -5.32 -16.35 -1.92
C PRO A 531 -6.48 -15.82 -2.78
N TYR A 532 -7.72 -16.23 -2.51
CA TYR A 532 -8.89 -15.89 -3.32
C TYR A 532 -9.89 -15.01 -2.56
N ARG A 533 -10.23 -13.85 -3.10
CA ARG A 533 -11.24 -12.93 -2.52
C ARG A 533 -12.59 -13.61 -2.31
N ALA A 534 -13.01 -14.46 -3.23
CA ALA A 534 -14.27 -15.18 -3.11
C ALA A 534 -14.30 -16.09 -1.86
N GLN A 535 -13.19 -16.78 -1.57
CA GLN A 535 -13.05 -17.59 -0.36
C GLN A 535 -13.06 -16.73 0.91
N VAL A 536 -12.38 -15.60 0.88
CA VAL A 536 -12.39 -14.63 2.00
C VAL A 536 -13.82 -14.16 2.29
N GLN A 537 -14.60 -13.82 1.27
CA GLN A 537 -16.00 -13.42 1.43
C GLN A 537 -16.86 -14.55 1.99
N LEU A 538 -16.65 -15.78 1.51
CA LEU A 538 -17.33 -16.96 2.03
C LEU A 538 -17.00 -17.18 3.51
N LEU A 539 -15.72 -17.17 3.87
CA LEU A 539 -15.27 -17.33 5.26
C LEU A 539 -15.84 -16.24 6.18
N ARG A 540 -15.84 -14.97 5.75
CA ARG A 540 -16.44 -13.85 6.51
C ARG A 540 -17.93 -14.08 6.73
N LYS A 541 -18.66 -14.50 5.69
CA LYS A 541 -20.10 -14.77 5.76
C LYS A 541 -20.41 -15.91 6.73
N GLU A 542 -19.72 -17.02 6.62
CA GLU A 542 -19.94 -18.19 7.47
C GLU A 542 -19.49 -17.95 8.92
N LEU A 543 -18.41 -17.22 9.15
CA LEU A 543 -17.95 -16.81 10.48
C LEU A 543 -18.99 -15.95 11.22
N ARG A 544 -19.62 -15.01 10.49
CA ARG A 544 -20.67 -14.14 11.08
C ARG A 544 -21.92 -14.91 11.51
N LYS A 545 -22.26 -16.02 10.87
CA LYS A 545 -23.41 -16.85 11.20
C LYS A 545 -23.23 -17.67 12.48
N ARG A 546 -21.98 -17.90 12.90
CA ARG A 546 -21.66 -18.74 14.05
C ARG A 546 -21.62 -17.93 15.32
N GLU A 547 -22.55 -18.21 16.25
CA GLU A 547 -22.62 -17.58 17.57
C GLU A 547 -21.33 -17.77 18.38
N PHE A 548 -20.65 -18.90 18.21
CA PHE A 548 -19.39 -19.19 18.91
C PHE A 548 -18.36 -18.07 18.76
N PHE A 549 -18.21 -17.49 17.56
CA PHE A 549 -17.20 -16.46 17.29
C PHE A 549 -17.60 -15.06 17.73
N ARG A 550 -18.84 -14.85 18.17
CA ARG A 550 -19.35 -13.54 18.57
C ARG A 550 -18.48 -12.81 19.59
N PRO A 551 -18.01 -13.46 20.69
CA PRO A 551 -17.14 -12.80 21.67
C PRO A 551 -15.77 -12.39 21.15
N TYR A 552 -15.28 -13.07 20.10
CA TYR A 552 -13.94 -12.95 19.55
C TYR A 552 -13.85 -12.09 18.29
N ARG A 553 -14.96 -11.54 17.77
CA ARG A 553 -15.00 -10.84 16.48
C ARG A 553 -13.96 -9.72 16.33
N HIS A 554 -13.67 -9.01 17.42
CA HIS A 554 -12.68 -7.95 17.44
C HIS A 554 -11.23 -8.46 17.36
N LEU A 555 -10.99 -9.74 17.64
CA LEU A 555 -9.69 -10.41 17.55
C LEU A 555 -9.51 -11.19 16.25
N LEU A 556 -10.58 -11.35 15.46
CA LEU A 556 -10.58 -12.16 14.24
C LEU A 556 -10.49 -11.27 12.99
N THR A 557 -9.54 -11.56 12.12
CA THR A 557 -9.38 -10.90 10.82
C THR A 557 -9.35 -11.94 9.71
N VAL A 558 -10.18 -11.76 8.68
CA VAL A 558 -10.18 -12.61 7.48
C VAL A 558 -9.84 -11.75 6.28
N ASN A 559 -8.76 -12.05 5.57
CA ASN A 559 -8.36 -11.26 4.41
C ASN A 559 -7.53 -12.08 3.40
N THR A 560 -7.25 -11.46 2.26
CA THR A 560 -6.30 -12.02 1.29
C THR A 560 -4.86 -11.87 1.79
N VAL A 561 -3.93 -12.57 1.14
CA VAL A 561 -2.49 -12.46 1.43
C VAL A 561 -2.03 -11.01 1.36
N ASP A 562 -2.42 -10.29 0.29
CA ASP A 562 -2.07 -8.87 0.10
C ASP A 562 -2.60 -7.99 1.24
N GLY A 563 -3.82 -8.28 1.73
CA GLY A 563 -4.44 -7.54 2.84
C GLY A 563 -3.79 -7.80 4.21
N PHE A 564 -2.99 -8.86 4.34
CA PHE A 564 -2.21 -9.14 5.55
C PHE A 564 -0.78 -8.64 5.50
N GLN A 565 -0.34 -8.06 4.39
CA GLN A 565 1.02 -7.59 4.30
C GLN A 565 1.34 -6.53 5.37
N GLY A 566 2.49 -6.66 6.03
CA GLY A 566 2.89 -5.79 7.14
C GLY A 566 2.18 -6.07 8.47
N GLN A 567 1.19 -6.97 8.50
CA GLN A 567 0.48 -7.37 9.72
C GLN A 567 1.04 -8.68 10.28
N GLU A 568 0.66 -9.00 11.50
CA GLU A 568 0.99 -10.26 12.18
C GLU A 568 -0.12 -10.64 13.14
N ARG A 569 -0.27 -11.92 13.43
CA ARG A 569 -1.25 -12.47 14.39
C ARG A 569 -0.63 -13.60 15.19
N ASP A 570 -1.16 -13.85 16.37
CA ASP A 570 -0.74 -14.97 17.21
C ASP A 570 -1.02 -16.31 16.53
N ILE A 571 -2.18 -16.42 15.92
CA ILE A 571 -2.64 -17.59 15.19
C ILE A 571 -2.97 -17.21 13.76
N ILE A 572 -2.44 -17.96 12.79
CA ILE A 572 -2.80 -17.83 11.38
C ILE A 572 -3.34 -19.16 10.87
N LEU A 573 -4.49 -19.10 10.20
CA LEU A 573 -5.01 -20.19 9.38
C LEU A 573 -4.92 -19.79 7.91
N ILE A 574 -4.43 -20.69 7.06
CA ILE A 574 -4.34 -20.46 5.62
C ILE A 574 -5.26 -21.45 4.92
N SER A 575 -6.26 -20.93 4.19
CA SER A 575 -7.14 -21.73 3.32
C SER A 575 -6.64 -21.64 1.88
N LEU A 576 -6.05 -22.71 1.35
CA LEU A 576 -5.39 -22.74 0.04
C LEU A 576 -6.37 -22.85 -1.13
N VAL A 577 -7.58 -23.38 -0.89
CA VAL A 577 -8.70 -23.51 -1.83
C VAL A 577 -8.49 -24.54 -2.94
N ARG A 578 -7.28 -24.64 -3.47
CA ARG A 578 -6.99 -25.45 -4.65
C ARG A 578 -7.15 -26.95 -4.38
N SER A 579 -8.07 -27.57 -5.13
CA SER A 579 -8.34 -29.00 -5.11
C SER A 579 -8.85 -29.42 -6.48
N ASN A 580 -7.96 -29.98 -7.29
CA ASN A 580 -8.25 -30.38 -8.68
C ASN A 580 -7.34 -31.52 -9.13
N ASP A 581 -7.83 -32.28 -10.11
CA ASP A 581 -7.15 -33.49 -10.63
C ASP A 581 -5.90 -33.14 -11.48
N GLY A 582 -5.77 -31.90 -11.93
CA GLY A 582 -4.65 -31.43 -12.78
C GLY A 582 -3.42 -30.94 -12.00
N GLY A 583 -3.45 -30.93 -10.66
CA GLY A 583 -2.35 -30.39 -9.85
C GLY A 583 -2.07 -28.90 -10.09
N ASP A 584 -3.06 -28.15 -10.60
CA ASP A 584 -2.89 -26.72 -10.85
C ASP A 584 -3.07 -25.92 -9.58
N ILE A 585 -2.01 -25.23 -9.14
CA ILE A 585 -1.97 -24.41 -7.93
C ILE A 585 -2.28 -22.92 -8.14
N GLY A 586 -2.53 -22.50 -9.38
CA GLY A 586 -2.97 -21.14 -9.70
C GLY A 586 -2.05 -20.02 -9.18
N PHE A 587 -2.61 -19.05 -8.46
CA PHE A 587 -1.87 -17.92 -7.89
C PHE A 587 -0.79 -18.31 -6.89
N LEU A 588 -0.88 -19.49 -6.30
CA LEU A 588 0.09 -20.03 -5.36
C LEU A 588 1.42 -20.45 -6.00
N ARG A 589 1.55 -20.34 -7.34
CA ARG A 589 2.83 -20.45 -8.06
C ARG A 589 3.80 -19.31 -7.72
N ASP A 590 3.30 -18.13 -7.37
CA ASP A 590 4.13 -17.08 -6.80
C ASP A 590 4.39 -17.38 -5.32
N LEU A 591 5.50 -18.05 -5.06
CA LEU A 591 5.87 -18.54 -3.73
C LEU A 591 6.06 -17.40 -2.70
N ARG A 592 6.30 -16.17 -3.16
CA ARG A 592 6.39 -14.99 -2.28
C ARG A 592 5.09 -14.75 -1.53
N ARG A 593 3.94 -15.06 -2.16
CA ARG A 593 2.63 -15.02 -1.48
C ARG A 593 2.58 -15.98 -0.30
N MET A 594 3.09 -17.19 -0.49
CA MET A 594 3.11 -18.18 0.58
C MET A 594 4.12 -17.80 1.67
N ASN A 595 5.26 -17.24 1.31
CA ASN A 595 6.21 -16.70 2.28
C ASN A 595 5.55 -15.60 3.16
N VAL A 596 4.81 -14.68 2.55
CA VAL A 596 4.06 -13.68 3.31
C VAL A 596 3.04 -14.34 4.22
N ALA A 597 2.23 -15.26 3.72
CA ALA A 597 1.18 -15.91 4.50
C ALA A 597 1.73 -16.66 5.72
N ILE A 598 2.77 -17.48 5.53
CA ILE A 598 3.44 -18.24 6.61
C ILE A 598 4.00 -17.31 7.67
N THR A 599 4.66 -16.25 7.26
CA THR A 599 5.38 -15.34 8.16
C THR A 599 4.50 -14.29 8.84
N ARG A 600 3.16 -14.44 8.72
CA ARG A 600 2.20 -13.64 9.52
C ARG A 600 1.97 -14.24 10.91
N ALA A 601 2.24 -15.53 11.09
CA ALA A 601 2.01 -16.24 12.34
C ALA A 601 3.12 -15.99 13.37
N ARG A 602 2.77 -15.59 14.57
CA ARG A 602 3.71 -15.46 15.68
C ARG A 602 3.93 -16.79 16.41
N MET A 603 2.86 -17.52 16.71
CA MET A 603 2.91 -18.68 17.61
C MET A 603 2.31 -19.95 17.00
N LYS A 604 1.27 -19.83 16.18
CA LYS A 604 0.58 -20.98 15.59
C LYS A 604 0.23 -20.73 14.14
N LEU A 605 0.57 -21.68 13.29
CA LEU A 605 0.21 -21.69 11.87
C LEU A 605 -0.51 -22.98 11.52
N ILE A 606 -1.73 -22.87 10.97
CA ILE A 606 -2.53 -23.98 10.50
C ILE A 606 -2.78 -23.81 9.01
N ILE A 607 -2.33 -24.75 8.19
CA ILE A 607 -2.52 -24.75 6.76
C ILE A 607 -3.60 -25.77 6.42
N LEU A 608 -4.62 -25.36 5.65
CA LEU A 608 -5.68 -26.24 5.14
C LEU A 608 -5.59 -26.28 3.63
N GLY A 609 -5.51 -27.47 3.07
CA GLY A 609 -5.42 -27.63 1.62
C GLY A 609 -5.22 -29.09 1.22
N SER A 610 -5.59 -29.41 -0.02
CA SER A 610 -5.42 -30.73 -0.60
C SER A 610 -3.94 -31.06 -0.84
N SER A 611 -3.42 -32.04 -0.10
CA SER A 611 -2.05 -32.51 -0.27
C SER A 611 -1.82 -33.03 -1.70
N GLU A 612 -2.78 -33.76 -2.29
CA GLU A 612 -2.69 -34.28 -3.65
C GLU A 612 -2.46 -33.18 -4.70
N THR A 613 -3.21 -32.08 -4.60
CA THR A 613 -3.06 -30.95 -5.53
C THR A 613 -1.80 -30.15 -5.26
N MET A 614 -1.55 -29.81 -3.99
CA MET A 614 -0.48 -28.88 -3.62
C MET A 614 0.92 -29.49 -3.77
N THR A 615 1.09 -30.78 -3.42
CA THR A 615 2.40 -31.45 -3.49
C THR A 615 2.87 -31.73 -4.91
N SER A 616 2.07 -31.46 -5.92
CA SER A 616 2.51 -31.41 -7.32
C SER A 616 3.64 -30.41 -7.55
N HIS A 617 3.73 -29.36 -6.69
CA HIS A 617 4.78 -28.37 -6.74
C HIS A 617 5.85 -28.64 -5.67
N PRO A 618 7.15 -28.59 -6.00
CA PRO A 618 8.25 -28.95 -5.08
C PRO A 618 8.26 -28.18 -3.76
N PHE A 619 7.92 -26.88 -3.79
CA PHE A 619 7.85 -26.05 -2.60
C PHE A 619 6.81 -26.59 -1.61
N TYR A 620 5.58 -26.83 -2.07
CA TYR A 620 4.49 -27.30 -1.20
C TYR A 620 4.73 -28.74 -0.74
N LYS A 621 5.37 -29.54 -1.56
CA LYS A 621 5.79 -30.90 -1.15
C LYS A 621 6.76 -30.83 0.04
N LYS A 622 7.80 -30.00 -0.07
CA LYS A 622 8.75 -29.81 1.04
C LYS A 622 8.10 -29.17 2.27
N LEU A 623 7.19 -28.22 2.08
CA LEU A 623 6.45 -27.62 3.19
C LEU A 623 5.58 -28.66 3.90
N TYR A 624 4.85 -29.48 3.16
CA TYR A 624 4.05 -30.55 3.71
C TYR A 624 4.91 -31.56 4.50
N GLU A 625 6.00 -32.05 3.88
CA GLU A 625 6.94 -32.97 4.52
C GLU A 625 7.54 -32.38 5.80
N TYR A 626 7.93 -31.10 5.77
CA TYR A 626 8.45 -30.40 6.93
C TYR A 626 7.44 -30.34 8.08
N VAL A 627 6.18 -29.97 7.80
CA VAL A 627 5.14 -29.91 8.81
C VAL A 627 4.80 -31.28 9.39
N GLU A 628 4.78 -32.34 8.55
CA GLU A 628 4.56 -33.71 9.02
C GLU A 628 5.71 -34.21 9.92
N GLN A 629 6.97 -33.84 9.63
CA GLN A 629 8.09 -34.15 10.50
C GLN A 629 7.97 -33.52 11.88
N LEU A 630 7.51 -32.27 11.98
CA LEU A 630 7.29 -31.60 13.27
C LEU A 630 6.27 -32.33 14.16
N LYS A 631 5.29 -33.05 13.58
CA LYS A 631 4.34 -33.86 14.36
C LYS A 631 4.99 -35.10 15.00
N VAL A 632 6.06 -35.61 14.40
CA VAL A 632 6.73 -36.82 14.90
C VAL A 632 7.74 -36.45 16.02
N GLU A 633 8.29 -35.23 15.96
CA GLU A 633 9.30 -34.75 16.92
C GLU A 633 8.65 -34.17 18.20
N SER A 634 7.37 -33.87 18.19
CA SER A 634 6.59 -33.36 19.33
C SER A 634 5.90 -34.48 20.12
#